data_07f71c0fc511fb52c05965da19b31dd9
#
_entry.id   07f71c0fc511fb52c05965da19b31dd9
#
_cell.length_a   1.000
_cell.length_b   1.000
_cell.length_c   1.000
_cell.angle_alpha   90.00
_cell.angle_beta   90.00
_cell.angle_gamma   90.00
#
_symmetry.space_group_name_H-M   'P 1'
#
loop_
_entity.id
_entity.type
_entity.pdbx_description
1 polymer ?
#
loop_
_entity_poly.entity_id
_entity_poly.type
_entity_poly.pdbx_seq_one_letter_code
_entity_poly.pdbx_strand_id
1 'polypeptide(L)' 'DGRFGGVTIGEGAIVCTGAKVLCSDGRLVVGRGTVVGANAVLTKSTGEYEVWAGVPARMIRKIRRESGR' A
#
# COMPACT_ATOMS: atom_id res chain seq x y z
N ASP A 1 -6.81 -13.16 -5.57
CA ASP A 1 -5.58 -12.51 -5.87
C ASP A 1 -5.59 -11.04 -5.54
N GLY A 2 -6.54 -10.51 -4.92
CA GLY A 2 -6.50 -9.15 -4.40
C GLY A 2 -6.62 -8.05 -5.43
N ARG A 3 -7.21 -8.33 -6.56
CA ARG A 3 -7.35 -7.29 -7.57
C ARG A 3 -8.75 -6.69 -7.55
N PHE A 4 -8.82 -5.36 -7.54
CA PHE A 4 -10.08 -4.65 -7.55
C PHE A 4 -9.96 -3.45 -8.46
N GLY A 5 -10.61 -3.49 -9.64
CA GLY A 5 -10.73 -2.30 -10.47
C GLY A 5 -9.42 -1.61 -10.79
N GLY A 6 -8.40 -2.34 -11.13
CA GLY A 6 -7.12 -1.75 -11.45
C GLY A 6 -6.17 -1.66 -10.26
N VAL A 7 -6.62 -2.07 -9.10
CA VAL A 7 -5.79 -2.08 -7.91
C VAL A 7 -5.35 -3.50 -7.62
N THR A 8 -4.07 -3.69 -7.41
CA THR A 8 -3.52 -5.00 -7.06
C THR A 8 -2.93 -4.89 -5.67
N ILE A 9 -3.33 -5.77 -4.77
CA ILE A 9 -2.83 -5.79 -3.40
C ILE A 9 -1.87 -6.96 -3.28
N GLY A 10 -0.64 -6.67 -2.95
CA GLY A 10 0.38 -7.69 -2.83
C GLY A 10 0.18 -8.59 -1.63
N GLU A 11 0.85 -9.73 -1.65
CA GLU A 11 0.73 -10.69 -0.60
C GLU A 11 1.18 -10.09 0.72
N GLY A 12 0.40 -10.28 1.76
CA GLY A 12 0.78 -9.78 3.08
C GLY A 12 0.60 -8.29 3.27
N ALA A 13 0.11 -7.57 2.27
CA ALA A 13 -0.13 -6.16 2.43
C ALA A 13 -1.34 -5.92 3.33
N ILE A 14 -1.32 -4.82 4.06
CA ILE A 14 -2.39 -4.46 4.96
C ILE A 14 -2.89 -3.08 4.61
N VAL A 15 -4.18 -2.95 4.36
CA VAL A 15 -4.81 -1.67 4.14
C VAL A 15 -5.72 -1.44 5.33
N CYS A 16 -5.39 -0.48 6.16
CA CYS A 16 -6.08 -0.29 7.42
C CYS A 16 -7.45 0.33 7.25
N THR A 17 -8.21 0.31 8.33
CA THR A 17 -9.59 0.79 8.31
C THR A 17 -9.67 2.22 7.79
N GLY A 18 -10.62 2.44 6.91
CA GLY A 18 -10.85 3.78 6.38
C GLY A 18 -9.89 4.24 5.33
N ALA A 19 -8.86 3.47 5.05
CA ALA A 19 -7.93 3.84 3.99
C ALA A 19 -8.62 3.72 2.65
N LYS A 20 -8.27 4.61 1.74
CA LYS A 20 -8.81 4.57 0.38
C LYS A 20 -7.67 4.43 -0.59
N VAL A 21 -7.88 3.62 -1.61
CA VAL A 21 -6.89 3.42 -2.64
C VAL A 21 -7.52 3.89 -3.94
N LEU A 22 -7.02 4.99 -4.47
CA LEU A 22 -7.61 5.62 -5.65
C LEU A 22 -6.70 5.41 -6.84
N CYS A 23 -7.22 4.71 -7.82
CA CYS A 23 -6.45 4.39 -9.00
C CYS A 23 -6.86 5.33 -10.12
N SER A 24 -6.03 6.31 -10.42
CA SER A 24 -6.44 7.33 -11.38
C SER A 24 -5.98 7.04 -12.79
N ASP A 25 -4.98 6.22 -12.99
CA ASP A 25 -4.51 5.96 -14.34
C ASP A 25 -4.60 4.49 -14.71
N GLY A 26 -5.53 3.79 -14.12
CA GLY A 26 -5.84 2.42 -14.54
C GLY A 26 -5.05 1.34 -13.85
N ARG A 27 -4.05 1.68 -13.09
CA ARG A 27 -3.28 0.65 -12.41
C ARG A 27 -2.61 1.22 -11.17
N LEU A 28 -2.82 0.57 -10.06
CA LEU A 28 -2.15 0.93 -8.82
C LEU A 28 -1.81 -0.36 -8.08
N VAL A 29 -0.58 -0.45 -7.60
CA VAL A 29 -0.12 -1.66 -6.92
C VAL A 29 0.28 -1.30 -5.50
N VAL A 30 -0.28 -2.03 -4.53
CA VAL A 30 0.19 -1.97 -3.16
C VAL A 30 1.15 -3.13 -3.00
N GLY A 31 2.41 -2.84 -2.79
CA GLY A 31 3.45 -3.84 -2.82
C GLY A 31 3.33 -4.85 -1.69
N ARG A 32 4.03 -5.96 -1.86
CA ARG A 32 4.03 -7.04 -0.89
C ARG A 32 4.45 -6.53 0.48
N GLY A 33 3.73 -6.91 1.51
CA GLY A 33 4.07 -6.58 2.88
C GLY A 33 3.94 -5.12 3.26
N THR A 34 3.39 -4.29 2.39
CA THR A 34 3.25 -2.86 2.64
C THR A 34 2.04 -2.59 3.52
N VAL A 35 2.12 -1.58 4.35
CA VAL A 35 1.03 -1.19 5.23
C VAL A 35 0.56 0.19 4.82
N VAL A 36 -0.73 0.32 4.55
CA VAL A 36 -1.35 1.62 4.29
C VAL A 36 -2.14 1.98 5.53
N GLY A 37 -1.76 3.07 6.17
CA GLY A 37 -2.31 3.45 7.47
C GLY A 37 -3.78 3.79 7.43
N ALA A 38 -4.39 3.84 8.61
CA ALA A 38 -5.81 4.12 8.73
C ALA A 38 -6.13 5.49 8.15
N ASN A 39 -7.23 5.56 7.42
CA ASN A 39 -7.73 6.80 6.82
C ASN A 39 -6.78 7.45 5.82
N ALA A 40 -5.76 6.75 5.39
CA ALA A 40 -4.87 7.27 4.37
C ALA A 40 -5.57 7.25 3.02
N VAL A 41 -5.14 8.12 2.13
CA VAL A 41 -5.66 8.13 0.76
C VAL A 41 -4.48 7.89 -0.16
N LEU A 42 -4.38 6.67 -0.66
CA LEU A 42 -3.26 6.27 -1.48
C LEU A 42 -3.59 6.53 -2.94
N THR A 43 -2.77 7.30 -3.60
CA THR A 43 -3.01 7.66 -5.00
C THR A 43 -1.88 7.21 -5.92
N LYS A 44 -0.85 6.58 -5.36
CA LYS A 44 0.28 6.11 -6.15
C LYS A 44 0.60 4.69 -5.73
N SER A 45 1.22 3.95 -6.63
CA SER A 45 1.68 2.61 -6.29
C SER A 45 2.79 2.68 -5.25
N THR A 46 2.86 1.67 -4.40
CA THR A 46 3.91 1.60 -3.40
C THR A 46 4.94 0.56 -3.81
N GLY A 47 6.09 0.59 -3.16
CA GLY A 47 7.04 -0.50 -3.26
C GLY A 47 6.67 -1.60 -2.29
N GLU A 48 7.59 -2.53 -2.04
CA GLU A 48 7.37 -3.62 -1.11
C GLU A 48 7.86 -3.23 0.27
N TYR A 49 7.17 -3.71 1.28
CA TYR A 49 7.57 -3.55 2.67
C TYR A 49 7.75 -2.09 3.06
N GLU A 50 6.75 -1.29 2.74
CA GLU A 50 6.75 0.13 3.06
C GLU A 50 5.55 0.46 3.92
N VAL A 51 5.64 1.55 4.67
CA VAL A 51 4.51 2.06 5.43
C VAL A 51 4.12 3.38 4.82
N TRP A 52 2.87 3.49 4.43
CA TRP A 52 2.33 4.70 3.82
C TRP A 52 1.19 5.23 4.67
N ALA A 53 1.12 6.53 4.83
CA ALA A 53 0.06 7.14 5.62
C ALA A 53 -0.17 8.57 5.17
N GLY A 54 -1.32 9.12 5.54
CA GLY A 54 -1.64 10.51 5.29
C GLY A 54 -2.59 10.71 4.12
N VAL A 55 -2.91 11.97 3.84
CA VAL A 55 -3.80 12.36 2.76
C VAL A 55 -3.15 13.53 2.04
N PRO A 56 -2.61 13.33 0.85
CA PRO A 56 -2.39 12.05 0.19
C PRO A 56 -1.34 11.23 0.91
N ALA A 57 -1.44 9.92 0.78
CA ALA A 57 -0.53 9.05 1.47
C ALA A 57 0.89 9.21 0.95
N ARG A 58 1.82 9.14 1.86
CA ARG A 58 3.23 9.23 1.54
C ARG A 58 3.97 8.12 2.24
N MET A 59 5.10 7.71 1.70
CA MET A 59 5.90 6.68 2.33
C MET A 59 6.53 7.23 3.59
N ILE A 60 6.20 6.61 4.72
CA ILE A 60 6.74 7.02 6.02
C ILE A 60 8.09 6.38 6.24
N ARG A 61 8.18 5.09 5.97
CA ARG A 61 9.42 4.38 6.16
C ARG A 61 9.32 3.02 5.51
N LYS A 62 10.43 2.34 5.44
CA LYS A 62 10.45 0.97 4.96
C LYS A 62 10.44 0.03 6.14
N ILE A 63 9.74 -1.10 5.97
CA ILE A 63 9.68 -2.10 7.01
C ILE A 63 10.92 -2.95 6.90
N ARG A 64 11.65 -3.08 8.02
CA ARG A 64 12.83 -3.90 8.00
C ARG A 64 12.44 -5.35 8.06
N ARG A 65 12.98 -6.15 7.20
CA ARG A 65 12.73 -7.58 7.21
C ARG A 65 13.84 -8.26 7.99
N GLU A 66 13.41 -9.07 8.94
CA GLU A 66 14.39 -9.75 9.73
C GLU A 66 14.89 -10.95 9.07
N SER A 67 14.09 -11.56 8.32
CA SER A 67 14.52 -12.81 7.79
C SER A 67 15.59 -12.61 6.86
N GLY A 68 16.23 -13.31 6.57
CA GLY A 68 17.19 -13.12 5.66
C GLY A 68 18.35 -12.67 6.18
N ARG A 69 18.17 -12.53 7.01
CA ARG A 69 19.24 -12.27 7.35
C ARG A 69 19.74 -13.24 7.38
#